data_f8a75c91ad2bf50d3183a42461a1b1ea
#
_entry.id   f8a75c91ad2bf50d3183a42461a1b1ea
#
_cell.length_a   1.000
_cell.length_b   1.000
_cell.length_c   1.000
_cell.angle_alpha   90.00
_cell.angle_beta   90.00
_cell.angle_gamma   90.00
#
_symmetry.space_group_name_H-M   'P 1'
#
loop_
_entity.id
_entity.type
_entity.pdbx_description
1 polymer ?
#
loop_
_entity_poly.entity_id
_entity_poly.type
_entity_poly.pdbx_seq_one_letter_code
_entity_poly.pdbx_strand_id
1 'polypeptide(L)'
;NIFKELDDGDNKLATSILNELVGGVKDGKQFPFRYYQALNQIKNCKDIHYFKTLLMDKLEECIDVSLDNMPKLKGKTACLCDNSGSAWGTFNSEYGTMTIAEIGNLSSVITAMNSEDGEIFAFGDRLINYPISKRNGALYQAKHISEDARRKVGGKNLLRNNHLERDGFFF
;
A
#
# COMPACT_ATOMS: atom_id res chain seq x y z
N ASN A 1 16.70 13.27 17.21
CA ASN A 1 16.01 12.05 16.80
C ASN A 1 14.70 11.95 17.58
N ILE A 2 13.68 12.63 17.08
CA ILE A 2 12.35 12.79 17.71
C ILE A 2 11.76 11.44 18.16
N PHE A 3 11.96 10.38 17.39
CA PHE A 3 11.42 9.05 17.73
C PHE A 3 12.14 8.37 18.89
N LYS A 4 13.39 8.73 19.17
CA LYS A 4 14.14 8.18 20.32
C LYS A 4 13.74 8.89 21.61
N GLU A 5 13.36 10.15 21.53
CA GLU A 5 12.82 10.93 22.66
C GLU A 5 11.38 10.53 23.02
N LEU A 6 10.59 10.05 22.03
CA LEU A 6 9.23 9.56 22.23
C LEU A 6 9.18 8.17 22.89
N ASP A 7 10.28 7.40 22.87
CA ASP A 7 10.36 6.06 23.47
C ASP A 7 10.43 6.11 25.01
N ASP A 8 10.72 7.29 25.59
CA ASP A 8 10.84 7.52 27.03
C ASP A 8 9.52 7.85 27.77
N GLY A 9 8.37 7.59 27.15
CA GLY A 9 7.10 7.46 27.89
C GLY A 9 6.12 8.61 27.83
N ASP A 10 6.27 9.61 26.97
CA ASP A 10 5.26 10.64 26.81
C ASP A 10 4.23 10.33 25.71
N ASN A 11 3.33 9.38 26.02
CA ASN A 11 2.24 8.97 25.13
C ASN A 11 1.36 10.13 24.67
N LYS A 12 1.21 11.20 25.47
CA LYS A 12 0.36 12.34 25.15
C LYS A 12 1.01 13.20 24.06
N LEU A 13 2.31 13.47 24.20
CA LEU A 13 3.05 14.25 23.20
C LEU A 13 3.10 13.50 21.86
N ALA A 14 3.41 12.20 21.86
CA ALA A 14 3.40 11.37 20.67
C ALA A 14 2.04 11.39 19.98
N THR A 15 0.96 11.18 20.72
CA THR A 15 -0.42 11.21 20.19
C THR A 15 -0.76 12.58 19.61
N SER A 16 -0.36 13.67 20.29
CA SER A 16 -0.58 15.04 19.79
C SER A 16 0.13 15.27 18.45
N ILE A 17 1.42 14.95 18.36
CA ILE A 17 2.21 15.10 17.14
C ILE A 17 1.63 14.26 15.99
N LEU A 18 1.20 13.03 16.26
CA LEU A 18 0.61 12.16 15.24
C LEU A 18 -0.78 12.64 14.77
N ASN A 19 -1.56 13.25 15.65
CA ASN A 19 -2.83 13.88 15.26
C ASN A 19 -2.59 15.14 14.41
N GLU A 20 -1.57 15.93 14.73
CA GLU A 20 -1.15 17.07 13.90
C GLU A 20 -0.67 16.62 12.52
N LEU A 21 0.03 15.47 12.43
CA LEU A 21 0.41 14.89 11.15
C LEU A 21 -0.80 14.64 10.26
N VAL A 22 -1.83 13.96 10.78
CA VAL A 22 -3.08 13.70 10.03
C VAL A 22 -3.80 15.02 9.66
N GLY A 23 -3.88 15.97 10.60
CA GLY A 23 -4.45 17.29 10.34
C GLY A 23 -3.74 18.03 9.20
N GLY A 24 -2.41 17.97 9.16
CA GLY A 24 -1.58 18.62 8.13
C GLY A 24 -1.64 17.97 6.74
N VAL A 25 -2.22 16.78 6.58
CA VAL A 25 -2.31 16.08 5.28
C VAL A 25 -3.08 16.90 4.25
N LYS A 26 -4.20 17.51 4.64
CA LYS A 26 -5.05 18.33 3.76
C LYS A 26 -4.34 19.58 3.27
N ASP A 27 -3.64 20.25 4.18
CA ASP A 27 -2.92 21.49 3.88
C ASP A 27 -1.64 21.21 3.08
N GLY A 28 -0.97 20.12 3.39
CA GLY A 28 0.27 19.70 2.76
C GLY A 28 0.12 19.21 1.31
N LYS A 29 -1.10 18.91 0.86
CA LYS A 29 -1.42 18.44 -0.51
C LYS A 29 -0.53 17.30 -1.01
N GLN A 30 -0.04 16.47 -0.08
CA GLN A 30 0.78 15.33 -0.44
C GLN A 30 -0.09 14.18 -0.99
N PHE A 31 0.47 13.44 -1.93
CA PHE A 31 -0.19 12.27 -2.50
C PHE A 31 -0.07 11.05 -1.57
N PRO A 32 -1.04 10.11 -1.63
CA PRO A 32 -1.10 8.91 -0.78
C PRO A 32 0.20 8.09 -0.76
N PHE A 33 0.90 8.03 -1.88
CA PHE A 33 2.16 7.27 -2.02
C PHE A 33 3.28 7.73 -1.07
N ARG A 34 3.31 9.00 -0.67
CA ARG A 34 4.30 9.51 0.30
C ARG A 34 4.12 8.85 1.66
N TYR A 35 2.89 8.76 2.12
CA TYR A 35 2.55 8.11 3.39
C TYR A 35 2.75 6.60 3.32
N TYR A 36 2.44 5.98 2.18
CA TYR A 36 2.71 4.57 1.96
C TYR A 36 4.22 4.23 2.02
N GLN A 37 5.06 5.06 1.42
CA GLN A 37 6.52 4.90 1.52
C GLN A 37 7.01 4.99 2.97
N ALA A 38 6.52 5.99 3.73
CA ALA A 38 6.83 6.14 5.15
C ALA A 38 6.38 4.91 5.95
N LEU A 39 5.16 4.41 5.70
CA LEU A 39 4.63 3.20 6.32
C LEU A 39 5.54 1.99 6.09
N ASN A 40 6.01 1.78 4.87
CA ASN A 40 6.90 0.66 4.55
C ASN A 40 8.28 0.79 5.23
N GLN A 41 8.82 2.00 5.33
CA GLN A 41 10.06 2.24 6.08
C GLN A 41 9.88 1.93 7.55
N ILE A 42 8.78 2.35 8.18
CA ILE A 42 8.47 2.06 9.58
C ILE A 42 8.27 0.55 9.80
N LYS A 43 7.58 -0.15 8.90
CA LYS A 43 7.42 -1.62 8.98
C LYS A 43 8.77 -2.33 9.10
N ASN A 44 9.75 -1.87 8.35
CA ASN A 44 11.08 -2.48 8.29
C ASN A 44 12.05 -1.95 9.38
N CYS A 45 11.68 -0.92 10.13
CA CYS A 45 12.49 -0.38 11.21
C CYS A 45 12.44 -1.30 12.43
N LYS A 46 13.62 -1.68 12.96
CA LYS A 46 13.75 -2.58 14.12
C LYS A 46 13.76 -1.84 15.45
N ASP A 47 14.08 -0.54 15.44
CA ASP A 47 14.40 0.23 16.65
C ASP A 47 13.19 0.96 17.26
N ILE A 48 11.99 0.83 16.68
CA ILE A 48 10.78 1.52 17.15
C ILE A 48 9.76 0.48 17.57
N HIS A 49 9.78 0.05 18.83
CA HIS A 49 8.85 -0.99 19.28
C HIS A 49 7.53 -0.43 19.82
N TYR A 50 7.58 0.58 20.66
CA TYR A 50 6.41 1.03 21.41
C TYR A 50 5.39 1.82 20.56
N PHE A 51 5.85 2.80 19.79
CA PHE A 51 4.98 3.64 18.96
C PHE A 51 4.74 3.10 17.55
N LYS A 52 5.34 1.99 17.19
CA LYS A 52 5.30 1.46 15.82
C LYS A 52 3.87 1.26 15.34
N THR A 53 3.04 0.60 16.13
CA THR A 53 1.65 0.33 15.77
C THR A 53 0.87 1.64 15.61
N LEU A 54 0.94 2.53 16.60
CA LEU A 54 0.24 3.81 16.55
C LEU A 54 0.68 4.67 15.34
N LEU A 55 1.99 4.71 15.06
CA LEU A 55 2.52 5.44 13.90
C LEU A 55 2.05 4.83 12.58
N MET A 56 2.01 3.49 12.49
CA MET A 56 1.51 2.79 11.31
C MET A 56 0.02 3.08 11.08
N ASP A 57 -0.80 3.01 12.13
CA ASP A 57 -2.23 3.32 12.06
C ASP A 57 -2.46 4.77 11.59
N LYS A 58 -1.68 5.72 12.11
CA LYS A 58 -1.77 7.12 11.69
C LYS A 58 -1.29 7.36 10.26
N LEU A 59 -0.29 6.64 9.79
CA LEU A 59 0.14 6.70 8.39
C LEU A 59 -0.91 6.10 7.45
N GLU A 60 -1.61 5.04 7.86
CA GLU A 60 -2.75 4.50 7.12
C GLU A 60 -3.89 5.53 7.05
N GLU A 61 -4.21 6.20 8.15
CA GLU A 61 -5.17 7.30 8.18
C GLU A 61 -4.74 8.45 7.25
N CYS A 62 -3.45 8.81 7.24
CA CYS A 62 -2.91 9.80 6.30
C CYS A 62 -3.10 9.41 4.82
N ILE A 63 -2.95 8.13 4.49
CA ILE A 63 -3.22 7.63 3.14
C ILE A 63 -4.66 7.89 2.75
N ASP A 64 -5.61 7.51 3.60
CA ASP A 64 -7.04 7.67 3.32
C ASP A 64 -7.45 9.15 3.23
N VAL A 65 -6.99 9.99 4.16
CA VAL A 65 -7.25 11.44 4.13
C VAL A 65 -6.64 12.12 2.90
N SER A 66 -5.45 11.67 2.47
CA SER A 66 -4.78 12.23 1.29
C SER A 66 -5.47 11.91 -0.04
N LEU A 67 -6.41 10.97 -0.07
CA LEU A 67 -7.25 10.72 -1.25
C LEU A 67 -8.06 11.96 -1.66
N ASP A 68 -8.41 12.81 -0.69
CA ASP A 68 -9.11 14.06 -0.98
C ASP A 68 -8.24 15.09 -1.73
N ASN A 69 -6.91 14.94 -1.69
CA ASN A 69 -5.97 15.74 -2.47
C ASN A 69 -5.87 15.31 -3.93
N MET A 70 -6.41 14.14 -4.28
CA MET A 70 -6.39 13.61 -5.64
C MET A 70 -7.52 14.20 -6.49
N PRO A 71 -7.29 14.40 -7.80
CA PRO A 71 -8.36 14.81 -8.71
C PRO A 71 -9.48 13.77 -8.72
N LYS A 72 -10.71 14.24 -8.66
CA LYS A 72 -11.89 13.37 -8.81
C LYS A 72 -12.14 13.11 -10.30
N LEU A 73 -12.23 11.82 -10.67
CA LEU A 73 -12.51 11.39 -12.04
C LEU A 73 -14.01 11.22 -12.24
N LYS A 74 -14.54 11.86 -13.26
CA LYS A 74 -15.95 11.77 -13.64
C LYS A 74 -16.21 10.55 -14.52
N GLY A 75 -17.42 9.98 -14.37
CA GLY A 75 -17.88 8.86 -15.17
C GLY A 75 -17.25 7.52 -14.77
N LYS A 76 -17.33 6.56 -15.69
CA LYS A 76 -16.79 5.20 -15.48
C LYS A 76 -15.30 5.16 -15.73
N THR A 77 -14.57 4.59 -14.78
CA THR A 77 -13.11 4.43 -14.83
C THR A 77 -12.74 2.97 -14.62
N ALA A 78 -12.14 2.35 -15.61
CA ALA A 78 -11.58 1.00 -15.50
C ALA A 78 -10.07 1.09 -15.23
N CYS A 79 -9.63 0.60 -14.08
CA CYS A 79 -8.22 0.52 -13.70
C CYS A 79 -7.73 -0.90 -13.99
N LEU A 80 -6.76 -1.05 -14.90
CA LEU A 80 -6.14 -2.34 -15.22
C LEU A 80 -4.78 -2.42 -14.55
N CYS A 81 -4.57 -3.43 -13.70
CA CYS A 81 -3.30 -3.65 -13.00
C CYS A 81 -2.68 -4.99 -13.42
N ASP A 82 -1.40 -4.92 -13.79
CA ASP A 82 -0.61 -6.08 -14.14
C ASP A 82 -0.27 -6.90 -12.90
N ASN A 83 -0.79 -8.13 -12.87
CA ASN A 83 -0.53 -9.13 -11.85
C ASN A 83 0.05 -10.41 -12.45
N SER A 84 0.67 -10.31 -13.65
CA SER A 84 1.42 -11.41 -14.25
C SER A 84 2.61 -11.84 -13.39
N GLY A 85 3.13 -13.03 -13.63
CA GLY A 85 4.24 -13.56 -12.84
C GLY A 85 5.47 -12.66 -12.78
N SER A 86 5.78 -11.94 -13.87
CA SER A 86 6.89 -10.99 -13.93
C SER A 86 6.66 -9.72 -13.08
N ALA A 87 5.43 -9.29 -12.94
CA ALA A 87 5.10 -8.10 -12.13
C ALA A 87 5.29 -8.34 -10.62
N TRP A 88 5.38 -9.59 -10.18
CA TRP A 88 5.67 -9.98 -8.81
C TRP A 88 7.17 -10.11 -8.50
N GLY A 89 8.04 -9.83 -9.47
CA GLY A 89 9.49 -9.74 -9.24
C GLY A 89 9.82 -8.60 -8.26
N THR A 90 10.85 -8.78 -7.44
CA THR A 90 11.33 -7.74 -6.52
C THR A 90 12.05 -6.65 -7.31
N PHE A 91 11.57 -5.43 -7.22
CA PHE A 91 12.28 -4.24 -7.64
C PHE A 91 12.96 -3.61 -6.42
N ASN A 92 14.27 -3.51 -6.44
CA ASN A 92 15.00 -2.63 -5.53
C ASN A 92 14.88 -1.20 -6.06
N SER A 93 13.82 -0.49 -5.66
CA SER A 93 13.76 0.95 -5.88
C SER A 93 14.46 1.67 -4.72
N GLU A 94 14.95 2.88 -4.94
CA GLU A 94 15.46 3.77 -3.88
C GLU A 94 14.43 3.96 -2.74
N TYR A 95 13.19 3.60 -2.95
CA TYR A 95 12.03 3.82 -2.06
C TYR A 95 11.51 2.55 -1.37
N GLY A 96 12.25 1.43 -1.43
CA GLY A 96 11.88 0.20 -0.74
C GLY A 96 11.57 -0.99 -1.67
N THR A 97 11.29 -2.12 -1.05
CA THR A 97 11.02 -3.40 -1.74
C THR A 97 9.52 -3.52 -2.04
N MET A 98 9.03 -2.83 -3.05
CA MET A 98 7.69 -3.07 -3.60
C MET A 98 7.81 -3.75 -4.96
N THR A 99 6.93 -4.69 -5.21
CA THR A 99 6.78 -5.28 -6.56
C THR A 99 5.99 -4.33 -7.47
N ILE A 100 6.15 -4.47 -8.77
CA ILE A 100 5.36 -3.71 -9.77
C ILE A 100 3.86 -3.96 -9.55
N ALA A 101 3.48 -5.21 -9.27
CA ALA A 101 2.10 -5.57 -9.00
C ALA A 101 1.53 -4.86 -7.78
N GLU A 102 2.26 -4.77 -6.66
CA GLU A 102 1.82 -4.05 -5.45
C GLU A 102 1.63 -2.56 -5.72
N ILE A 103 2.57 -1.94 -6.45
CA ILE A 103 2.45 -0.53 -6.85
C ILE A 103 1.22 -0.34 -7.76
N GLY A 104 1.05 -1.19 -8.75
CA GLY A 104 -0.08 -1.15 -9.67
C GLY A 104 -1.42 -1.33 -8.96
N ASN A 105 -1.51 -2.29 -8.04
CA ASN A 105 -2.74 -2.55 -7.27
C ASN A 105 -3.11 -1.37 -6.38
N LEU A 106 -2.13 -0.79 -5.66
CA LEU A 106 -2.38 0.40 -4.83
C LEU A 106 -2.79 1.61 -5.68
N SER A 107 -2.11 1.85 -6.80
CA SER A 107 -2.46 2.93 -7.73
C SER A 107 -3.88 2.77 -8.27
N SER A 108 -4.26 1.55 -8.63
CA SER A 108 -5.58 1.23 -9.15
C SER A 108 -6.68 1.45 -8.11
N VAL A 109 -6.44 1.04 -6.85
CA VAL A 109 -7.38 1.28 -5.75
C VAL A 109 -7.56 2.78 -5.51
N ILE A 110 -6.47 3.53 -5.39
CA ILE A 110 -6.50 4.99 -5.20
C ILE A 110 -7.29 5.67 -6.32
N THR A 111 -7.03 5.30 -7.57
CA THR A 111 -7.71 5.86 -8.74
C THR A 111 -9.19 5.51 -8.76
N ALA A 112 -9.55 4.25 -8.52
CA ALA A 112 -10.93 3.80 -8.52
C ALA A 112 -11.74 4.42 -7.37
N MET A 113 -11.15 4.59 -6.18
CA MET A 113 -11.79 5.27 -5.05
C MET A 113 -12.06 6.76 -5.33
N ASN A 114 -11.22 7.39 -6.14
CA ASN A 114 -11.39 8.79 -6.56
C ASN A 114 -12.24 8.97 -7.83
N SER A 115 -12.77 7.89 -8.40
CA SER A 115 -13.69 7.92 -9.52
C SER A 115 -15.15 7.90 -9.05
N GLU A 116 -16.06 8.44 -9.87
CA GLU A 116 -17.52 8.33 -9.64
C GLU A 116 -17.96 6.87 -9.66
N ASP A 117 -17.53 6.13 -10.68
CA ASP A 117 -17.81 4.72 -10.92
C ASP A 117 -16.50 4.02 -11.30
N GLY A 118 -15.73 3.63 -10.28
CA GLY A 118 -14.40 3.02 -10.47
C GLY A 118 -14.46 1.51 -10.37
N GLU A 119 -13.85 0.82 -11.34
CA GLU A 119 -13.69 -0.64 -11.36
C GLU A 119 -12.20 -1.00 -11.46
N ILE A 120 -11.82 -2.10 -10.84
CA ILE A 120 -10.44 -2.63 -10.90
C ILE A 120 -10.45 -4.00 -11.56
N PHE A 121 -9.53 -4.16 -12.50
CA PHE A 121 -9.28 -5.41 -13.20
C PHE A 121 -7.81 -5.80 -13.03
N ALA A 122 -7.55 -6.88 -12.30
CA ALA A 122 -6.23 -7.48 -12.26
C ALA A 122 -6.10 -8.49 -13.40
N PHE A 123 -5.02 -8.36 -14.18
CA PHE A 123 -4.74 -9.27 -15.29
C PHE A 123 -3.37 -9.96 -15.15
N GLY A 124 -3.28 -11.12 -15.77
CA GLY A 124 -2.09 -11.96 -15.92
C GLY A 124 -2.41 -13.05 -16.92
N ASP A 125 -2.52 -14.31 -16.49
CA ASP A 125 -3.03 -15.41 -17.34
C ASP A 125 -4.56 -15.36 -17.52
N ARG A 126 -5.24 -14.54 -16.74
CA ARG A 126 -6.67 -14.24 -16.83
C ARG A 126 -6.96 -12.82 -16.34
N LEU A 127 -8.20 -12.39 -16.51
CA LEU A 127 -8.71 -11.10 -16.03
C LEU A 127 -9.71 -11.34 -14.89
N ILE A 128 -9.52 -10.64 -13.76
CA ILE A 128 -10.44 -10.71 -12.62
C ILE A 128 -10.86 -9.30 -12.24
N ASN A 129 -12.17 -9.08 -12.11
CA ASN A 129 -12.74 -7.84 -11.58
C ASN A 129 -12.77 -7.88 -10.05
N TYR A 130 -12.31 -6.79 -9.41
CA TYR A 130 -12.36 -6.58 -7.97
C TYR A 130 -13.27 -5.40 -7.64
N PRO A 131 -14.37 -5.64 -6.90
CA PRO A 131 -15.26 -4.58 -6.48
C PRO A 131 -14.53 -3.66 -5.48
N ILE A 132 -14.76 -2.35 -5.60
CA ILE A 132 -14.21 -1.33 -4.71
C ILE A 132 -15.28 -0.83 -3.75
N SER A 133 -14.91 -0.69 -2.49
CA SER A 133 -15.71 -0.09 -1.45
C SER A 133 -15.12 1.24 -0.99
N LYS A 134 -15.87 2.32 -1.12
CA LYS A 134 -15.46 3.64 -0.58
C LYS A 134 -15.46 3.70 0.96
N ARG A 135 -15.94 2.64 1.63
CA ARG A 135 -15.97 2.53 3.10
C ARG A 135 -14.74 1.85 3.68
N ASN A 136 -14.01 1.11 2.86
CA ASN A 136 -12.80 0.40 3.29
C ASN A 136 -11.57 1.25 2.96
N GLY A 137 -10.56 1.22 3.82
CA GLY A 137 -9.30 1.91 3.59
C GLY A 137 -8.60 1.46 2.29
N ALA A 138 -7.94 2.39 1.62
CA ALA A 138 -7.28 2.13 0.34
C ALA A 138 -6.21 1.04 0.47
N LEU A 139 -5.41 1.10 1.52
CA LEU A 139 -4.34 0.14 1.76
C LEU A 139 -4.86 -1.27 2.02
N TYR A 140 -5.93 -1.40 2.80
CA TYR A 140 -6.58 -2.69 3.06
C TYR A 140 -7.04 -3.36 1.76
N GLN A 141 -7.72 -2.60 0.89
CA GLN A 141 -8.21 -3.11 -0.38
C GLN A 141 -7.07 -3.48 -1.33
N ALA A 142 -6.02 -2.65 -1.43
CA ALA A 142 -4.84 -2.92 -2.26
C ALA A 142 -4.12 -4.21 -1.81
N LYS A 143 -3.98 -4.41 -0.50
CA LYS A 143 -3.39 -5.63 0.07
C LYS A 143 -4.24 -6.86 -0.26
N HIS A 144 -5.55 -6.78 -0.07
CA HIS A 144 -6.47 -7.87 -0.39
C HIS A 144 -6.41 -8.26 -1.87
N ILE A 145 -6.42 -7.26 -2.78
CA ILE A 145 -6.28 -7.50 -4.23
C ILE A 145 -4.93 -8.15 -4.53
N SER A 146 -3.84 -7.65 -3.95
CA SER A 146 -2.50 -8.19 -4.15
C SER A 146 -2.38 -9.65 -3.73
N GLU A 147 -2.88 -9.99 -2.55
CA GLU A 147 -2.85 -11.36 -2.03
C GLU A 147 -3.71 -12.33 -2.88
N ASP A 148 -4.88 -11.89 -3.31
CA ASP A 148 -5.79 -12.71 -4.10
C ASP A 148 -5.35 -12.84 -5.55
N ALA A 149 -4.97 -11.73 -6.21
CA ALA A 149 -4.49 -11.70 -7.58
C ALA A 149 -3.20 -12.51 -7.75
N ARG A 150 -2.26 -12.42 -6.80
CA ARG A 150 -1.04 -13.22 -6.83
C ARG A 150 -1.33 -14.72 -6.93
N ARG A 151 -2.36 -15.21 -6.23
CA ARG A 151 -2.77 -16.62 -6.26
C ARG A 151 -3.53 -16.99 -7.52
N LYS A 152 -4.37 -16.09 -8.03
CA LYS A 152 -5.35 -16.39 -9.07
C LYS A 152 -4.90 -16.05 -10.49
N VAL A 153 -4.06 -15.01 -10.64
CA VAL A 153 -3.66 -14.46 -11.94
C VAL A 153 -2.15 -14.47 -12.17
N GLY A 154 -1.35 -14.74 -11.14
CA GLY A 154 0.12 -14.66 -11.20
C GLY A 154 0.82 -15.75 -12.05
N GLY A 155 0.07 -16.74 -12.55
CA GLY A 155 0.60 -17.82 -13.37
C GLY A 155 1.38 -18.90 -12.59
N LYS A 156 1.57 -20.07 -13.22
CA LYS A 156 2.20 -21.27 -12.60
C LYS A 156 3.67 -21.10 -12.18
N ASN A 157 4.36 -20.06 -12.66
CA ASN A 157 5.78 -19.83 -12.36
C ASN A 157 6.03 -19.39 -10.91
N LEU A 158 5.07 -18.77 -10.24
CA LEU A 158 5.19 -18.35 -8.83
C LEU A 158 5.24 -19.54 -7.88
N LEU A 159 4.51 -20.62 -8.17
CA LEU A 159 4.54 -21.84 -7.36
C LEU A 159 5.88 -22.58 -7.49
N ARG A 160 6.55 -22.45 -8.62
CA ARG A 160 7.84 -23.08 -8.88
C ARG A 160 8.98 -22.38 -8.11
N ASN A 161 8.97 -21.05 -8.05
CA ASN A 161 9.97 -20.28 -7.30
C ASN A 161 9.82 -20.45 -5.78
N ASN A 162 8.60 -20.53 -5.24
CA ASN A 162 8.38 -20.80 -3.81
C ASN A 162 8.84 -22.22 -3.40
N HIS A 163 8.83 -23.19 -4.33
CA HIS A 163 9.36 -24.53 -4.06
C HIS A 163 10.90 -24.53 -4.05
N LEU A 164 11.55 -23.74 -4.90
CA LEU A 164 13.02 -23.63 -4.96
C LEU A 164 13.59 -22.90 -3.74
N GLU A 165 12.91 -21.86 -3.25
CA GLU A 165 13.30 -21.18 -2.00
C GLU A 165 13.12 -22.07 -0.76
N ARG A 166 12.17 -22.99 -0.75
CA ARG A 166 11.95 -23.93 0.35
C ARG A 166 12.98 -25.05 0.40
N ASP A 167 13.51 -25.45 -0.74
CA ASP A 167 14.41 -26.61 -0.83
C ASP A 167 15.91 -26.23 -0.80
N GLY A 168 16.25 -24.94 -0.57
CA GLY A 168 17.61 -24.49 -0.31
C GLY A 168 18.58 -24.65 -1.49
N PHE A 169 18.10 -24.77 -2.70
CA PHE A 169 18.94 -24.81 -3.91
C PHE A 169 19.10 -23.41 -4.49
N PHE A 170 20.24 -22.79 -4.19
CA PHE A 170 20.75 -21.64 -4.93
C PHE A 170 21.44 -22.15 -6.21
N PHE A 171 21.07 -21.57 -7.33
CA PHE A 171 21.88 -21.51 -8.54
C PHE A 171 22.19 -20.05 -8.85
#